data_58917c24d85362307c4c50d2582d589a
#
_entry.id   58917c24d85362307c4c50d2582d589a
#
_cell.length_a   1.000
_cell.length_b   1.000
_cell.length_c   1.000
_cell.angle_alpha   90.00
_cell.angle_beta   90.00
_cell.angle_gamma   90.00
#
_symmetry.space_group_name_H-M   'P 1'
#
loop_
_entity.id
_entity.type
_entity.pdbx_description
1 polymer ?
#
loop_
_entity_poly.entity_id
_entity_poly.type
_entity_poly.pdbx_seq_one_letter_code
_entity_poly.pdbx_strand_id
1 'polypeptide(L)'
;MRRILLVALTLLVAWPSTASAWGFTAHRLIMRRAIDLLPPEIKPFFDHFREQIVDRVTSPDEWRTVGWDDDPNHFLDFGVPEYGKYPFSELPREYGAAVEKFGLVALKRNGLLPWRAAEEFGNLRRAFEEFARTTPYATSNVVLFAPVMAHYIQDAYQPFHATDNYDGQQTGNTGIHARFERDLVERFETKLTIAPAPPKPITNARDAAFDALLASYQLVDPILKADKEAVAGKERYDDDYFQKFFDKVRPILERRLSEAVTATAGAIIGAWQQAGRPALRTEDARPVQRVRPARQ
;
A
#
# COMPACT_ATOMS: atom_id res chain seq x y z
N MET A 1 -1.86 -63.11 -17.22
CA MET A 1 -1.00 -62.04 -16.68
C MET A 1 -1.57 -60.71 -17.12
N ARG A 2 -2.33 -60.01 -16.24
CA ARG A 2 -2.95 -58.71 -16.51
C ARG A 2 -1.94 -57.61 -16.05
N ARG A 3 -1.49 -56.77 -17.01
CA ARG A 3 -0.67 -55.60 -16.70
C ARG A 3 -1.59 -54.49 -16.29
N ILE A 4 -1.51 -54.06 -15.03
CA ILE A 4 -2.20 -52.89 -14.50
C ILE A 4 -1.31 -51.68 -14.83
N LEU A 5 -1.81 -50.80 -15.72
CA LEU A 5 -1.21 -49.48 -15.96
C LEU A 5 -1.68 -48.52 -14.85
N LEU A 6 -0.76 -48.14 -13.97
CA LEU A 6 -0.98 -47.06 -13.01
C LEU A 6 -0.75 -45.71 -13.77
N VAL A 7 -1.82 -44.99 -14.03
CA VAL A 7 -1.76 -43.61 -14.48
C VAL A 7 -1.65 -42.73 -13.25
N ALA A 8 -0.47 -42.19 -12.98
CA ALA A 8 -0.27 -41.16 -11.96
C ALA A 8 -0.82 -39.84 -12.46
N LEU A 9 -1.98 -39.43 -11.96
CA LEU A 9 -2.56 -38.11 -12.20
C LEU A 9 -1.84 -37.10 -11.30
N THR A 10 -0.86 -36.37 -11.84
CA THR A 10 -0.25 -35.21 -11.16
C THR A 10 -1.22 -34.05 -11.21
N LEU A 11 -1.95 -33.85 -10.12
CA LEU A 11 -2.68 -32.61 -9.86
C LEU A 11 -1.66 -31.47 -9.70
N LEU A 12 -1.48 -30.69 -10.75
CA LEU A 12 -0.89 -29.36 -10.64
C LEU A 12 -1.89 -28.50 -9.84
N VAL A 13 -1.69 -28.40 -8.54
CA VAL A 13 -2.33 -27.39 -7.72
C VAL A 13 -1.67 -26.06 -8.12
N ALA A 14 -2.33 -25.32 -9.03
CA ALA A 14 -2.01 -23.91 -9.22
C ALA A 14 -2.37 -23.22 -7.90
N TRP A 15 -1.37 -22.94 -7.06
CA TRP A 15 -1.55 -21.98 -5.97
C TRP A 15 -1.93 -20.64 -6.62
N PRO A 16 -3.03 -20.02 -6.21
CA PRO A 16 -3.28 -18.64 -6.59
C PRO A 16 -2.07 -17.83 -6.11
N SER A 17 -1.36 -17.19 -7.03
CA SER A 17 -0.40 -16.16 -6.66
C SER A 17 -1.20 -15.06 -5.96
N THR A 18 -1.08 -14.97 -4.65
CA THR A 18 -1.62 -13.82 -3.91
C THR A 18 -0.95 -12.58 -4.51
N ALA A 19 -1.75 -11.74 -5.17
CA ALA A 19 -1.27 -10.45 -5.60
C ALA A 19 -0.82 -9.72 -4.34
N SER A 20 0.47 -9.45 -4.24
CA SER A 20 1.06 -8.60 -3.19
C SER A 20 0.83 -7.17 -3.64
N ALA A 21 0.38 -6.29 -2.76
CA ALA A 21 0.43 -4.83 -2.94
C ALA A 21 1.77 -4.40 -3.53
N TRP A 22 2.03 -3.15 -3.88
CA TRP A 22 3.36 -2.77 -4.39
C TRP A 22 4.44 -3.74 -3.90
N GLY A 23 5.09 -4.54 -4.75
CA GLY A 23 5.99 -5.61 -4.29
C GLY A 23 6.91 -5.11 -3.16
N PHE A 24 7.33 -5.95 -2.25
CA PHE A 24 8.09 -5.57 -1.04
C PHE A 24 9.25 -4.59 -1.33
N THR A 25 9.90 -4.73 -2.49
CA THR A 25 10.97 -3.84 -2.93
C THR A 25 10.46 -2.42 -3.14
N ALA A 26 9.30 -2.24 -3.79
CA ALA A 26 8.74 -0.92 -4.04
C ALA A 26 8.28 -0.24 -2.75
N HIS A 27 7.59 -0.94 -1.84
CA HIS A 27 7.19 -0.40 -0.54
C HIS A 27 8.40 0.10 0.26
N ARG A 28 9.45 -0.70 0.34
CA ARG A 28 10.69 -0.31 1.04
C ARG A 28 11.38 0.87 0.38
N LEU A 29 11.44 0.90 -0.95
CA LEU A 29 12.00 2.02 -1.71
C LEU A 29 11.23 3.32 -1.43
N ILE A 30 9.90 3.29 -1.51
CA ILE A 30 9.04 4.44 -1.23
C ILE A 30 9.26 4.92 0.21
N MET A 31 9.24 4.01 1.19
CA MET A 31 9.40 4.36 2.61
C MET A 31 10.76 5.00 2.89
N ARG A 32 11.86 4.43 2.35
CA ARG A 32 13.21 5.02 2.49
C ARG A 32 13.25 6.45 1.98
N ARG A 33 12.72 6.68 0.76
CA ARG A 33 12.70 8.00 0.14
C ARG A 33 11.77 8.97 0.87
N ALA A 34 10.65 8.51 1.43
CA ALA A 34 9.74 9.35 2.20
C ALA A 34 10.38 9.85 3.50
N ILE A 35 11.17 9.02 4.19
CA ILE A 35 11.93 9.44 5.38
C ILE A 35 12.92 10.57 5.04
N ASP A 36 13.53 10.55 3.86
CA ASP A 36 14.46 11.60 3.44
C ASP A 36 13.80 12.97 3.29
N LEU A 37 12.48 13.01 3.05
CA LEU A 37 11.70 14.23 2.88
C LEU A 37 11.09 14.78 4.17
N LEU A 38 11.27 14.10 5.30
CA LEU A 38 10.71 14.56 6.57
C LEU A 38 11.42 15.82 7.08
N PRO A 39 10.68 16.72 7.75
CA PRO A 39 11.25 17.96 8.29
C PRO A 39 12.26 17.68 9.42
N PRO A 40 13.23 18.59 9.64
CA PRO A 40 14.33 18.38 10.57
C PRO A 40 13.88 18.13 12.02
N GLU A 41 12.65 18.52 12.40
CA GLU A 41 12.12 18.32 13.74
C GLU A 41 11.83 16.84 14.06
N ILE A 42 11.46 16.05 13.06
CA ILE A 42 11.14 14.64 13.26
C ILE A 42 12.09 13.70 12.52
N LYS A 43 12.81 14.18 11.52
CA LYS A 43 13.72 13.36 10.73
C LYS A 43 14.75 12.57 11.57
N PRO A 44 15.39 13.11 12.63
CA PRO A 44 16.33 12.35 13.45
C PRO A 44 15.72 11.12 14.11
N PHE A 45 14.44 11.17 14.51
CA PHE A 45 13.71 10.02 15.04
C PHE A 45 13.55 8.94 13.96
N PHE A 46 13.07 9.31 12.78
CA PHE A 46 12.87 8.38 11.67
C PHE A 46 14.19 7.84 11.12
N ASP A 47 15.27 8.62 11.13
CA ASP A 47 16.60 8.13 10.75
C ASP A 47 17.14 7.10 11.76
N HIS A 48 16.89 7.31 13.06
CA HIS A 48 17.31 6.36 14.10
C HIS A 48 16.61 4.99 13.97
N PHE A 49 15.33 4.98 13.62
CA PHE A 49 14.55 3.76 13.46
C PHE A 49 14.35 3.34 11.99
N ARG A 50 15.13 3.92 11.06
CA ARG A 50 14.95 3.79 9.61
C ARG A 50 14.78 2.34 9.17
N GLU A 51 15.69 1.46 9.54
CA GLU A 51 15.66 0.08 9.07
C GLU A 51 14.44 -0.68 9.62
N GLN A 52 14.07 -0.45 10.87
CA GLN A 52 12.87 -1.07 11.45
C GLN A 52 11.59 -0.58 10.78
N ILE A 53 11.49 0.72 10.50
CA ILE A 53 10.32 1.33 9.85
C ILE A 53 10.22 0.85 8.39
N VAL A 54 11.35 0.82 7.68
CA VAL A 54 11.39 0.34 6.29
C VAL A 54 11.07 -1.14 6.19
N ASP A 55 11.55 -1.96 7.12
CA ASP A 55 11.24 -3.39 7.10
C ASP A 55 9.76 -3.67 7.41
N ARG A 56 9.20 -2.93 8.36
CA ARG A 56 7.79 -3.08 8.77
C ARG A 56 6.76 -2.55 7.76
N VAL A 57 7.17 -1.80 6.74
CA VAL A 57 6.21 -1.28 5.75
C VAL A 57 5.55 -2.40 4.95
N THR A 58 6.14 -3.59 4.90
CA THR A 58 5.57 -4.78 4.23
C THR A 58 4.70 -5.64 5.16
N SER A 59 4.62 -5.30 6.45
CA SER A 59 3.88 -6.12 7.42
C SER A 59 2.40 -6.36 7.07
N PRO A 60 1.62 -5.40 6.53
CA PRO A 60 0.24 -5.67 6.13
C PRO A 60 0.11 -6.78 5.09
N ASP A 61 0.98 -6.83 4.10
CA ASP A 61 1.03 -7.94 3.13
C ASP A 61 1.39 -9.27 3.78
N GLU A 62 2.32 -9.25 4.72
CA GLU A 62 2.73 -10.44 5.47
C GLU A 62 1.55 -10.98 6.32
N TRP A 63 0.71 -10.10 6.89
CA TRP A 63 -0.48 -10.49 7.65
C TRP A 63 -1.46 -11.30 6.80
N ARG A 64 -1.63 -10.95 5.54
CA ARG A 64 -2.47 -11.70 4.59
C ARG A 64 -1.94 -13.14 4.41
N THR A 65 -0.63 -13.31 4.32
CA THR A 65 -0.01 -14.62 4.10
C THR A 65 -0.16 -15.56 5.28
N VAL A 66 -0.34 -15.03 6.50
CA VAL A 66 -0.58 -15.82 7.72
C VAL A 66 -2.07 -15.92 8.09
N GLY A 67 -2.95 -15.47 7.20
CA GLY A 67 -4.39 -15.70 7.31
C GLY A 67 -5.16 -14.66 8.13
N TRP A 68 -4.62 -13.45 8.35
CA TRP A 68 -5.39 -12.35 8.88
C TRP A 68 -6.37 -11.80 7.82
N ASP A 69 -7.55 -11.35 8.24
CA ASP A 69 -8.58 -10.77 7.36
C ASP A 69 -8.23 -9.32 6.99
N ASP A 70 -7.07 -9.14 6.35
CA ASP A 70 -6.55 -7.83 5.96
C ASP A 70 -6.66 -7.55 4.46
N ASP A 71 -6.90 -8.56 3.65
CA ASP A 71 -6.94 -8.49 2.19
C ASP A 71 -7.81 -7.34 1.64
N PRO A 72 -9.05 -7.09 2.14
CA PRO A 72 -9.89 -6.00 1.64
C PRO A 72 -9.32 -4.60 1.86
N ASN A 73 -8.34 -4.46 2.72
CA ASN A 73 -7.78 -3.16 3.12
C ASN A 73 -6.76 -2.61 2.11
N HIS A 74 -6.31 -3.43 1.13
CA HIS A 74 -5.24 -3.09 0.20
C HIS A 74 -5.72 -2.46 -1.11
N PHE A 75 -7.02 -2.48 -1.40
CA PHE A 75 -7.56 -2.03 -2.69
C PHE A 75 -8.92 -1.36 -2.56
N LEU A 76 -9.38 -0.77 -3.66
CA LEU A 76 -10.76 -0.34 -3.87
C LEU A 76 -11.09 -0.53 -5.35
N ASP A 77 -11.89 -1.55 -5.66
CA ASP A 77 -12.24 -1.96 -7.01
C ASP A 77 -13.24 -0.99 -7.65
N PHE A 78 -12.73 0.05 -8.28
CA PHE A 78 -13.51 0.85 -9.20
C PHE A 78 -13.82 0.05 -10.48
N GLY A 79 -14.92 0.41 -11.14
CA GLY A 79 -15.41 -0.33 -12.33
C GLY A 79 -16.56 -1.26 -12.02
N VAL A 80 -16.78 -1.62 -10.75
CA VAL A 80 -18.00 -2.36 -10.36
C VAL A 80 -19.24 -1.52 -10.67
N PRO A 81 -20.30 -2.13 -11.26
CA PRO A 81 -21.47 -1.39 -11.76
C PRO A 81 -22.15 -0.53 -10.70
N GLU A 82 -22.12 -0.97 -9.44
CA GLU A 82 -22.78 -0.31 -8.30
C GLU A 82 -22.21 1.06 -7.99
N TYR A 83 -20.94 1.33 -8.31
CA TYR A 83 -20.28 2.61 -8.07
C TYR A 83 -20.50 3.63 -9.18
N GLY A 84 -21.17 3.22 -10.26
CA GLY A 84 -21.48 4.07 -11.40
C GLY A 84 -20.28 4.28 -12.33
N LYS A 85 -20.32 5.39 -13.08
CA LYS A 85 -19.23 5.77 -13.98
C LYS A 85 -18.22 6.66 -13.27
N TYR A 86 -16.99 6.69 -13.81
CA TYR A 86 -15.97 7.64 -13.35
C TYR A 86 -16.55 9.08 -13.23
N PRO A 87 -16.34 9.79 -12.14
CA PRO A 87 -15.45 9.51 -11.00
C PRO A 87 -16.12 8.70 -9.87
N PHE A 88 -17.03 7.81 -10.14
CA PHE A 88 -17.66 6.88 -9.20
C PHE A 88 -18.38 7.58 -8.03
N SER A 89 -19.10 8.63 -8.35
CA SER A 89 -19.81 9.49 -7.36
C SER A 89 -20.93 8.77 -6.60
N GLU A 90 -21.34 7.58 -7.06
CA GLU A 90 -22.27 6.74 -6.33
C GLU A 90 -21.66 6.12 -5.07
N LEU A 91 -20.35 6.04 -4.96
CA LEU A 91 -19.65 5.57 -3.77
C LEU A 91 -19.41 6.73 -2.79
N PRO A 92 -20.12 6.77 -1.64
CA PRO A 92 -19.87 7.78 -0.62
C PRO A 92 -18.46 7.63 -0.03
N ARG A 93 -17.78 8.77 0.16
CA ARG A 93 -16.46 8.74 0.83
C ARG A 93 -16.57 8.52 2.33
N GLU A 94 -17.71 8.88 2.96
CA GLU A 94 -17.96 8.58 4.36
C GLU A 94 -18.29 7.10 4.55
N TYR A 95 -17.54 6.44 5.45
CA TYR A 95 -17.65 4.99 5.66
C TYR A 95 -19.07 4.57 6.08
N GLY A 96 -19.66 5.29 7.04
CA GLY A 96 -21.03 5.00 7.49
C GLY A 96 -22.05 5.08 6.37
N ALA A 97 -21.98 6.12 5.52
CA ALA A 97 -22.86 6.28 4.37
C ALA A 97 -22.61 5.22 3.29
N ALA A 98 -21.36 4.80 3.09
CA ALA A 98 -21.03 3.71 2.18
C ALA A 98 -21.59 2.37 2.67
N VAL A 99 -21.45 2.07 3.97
CA VAL A 99 -22.03 0.86 4.60
C VAL A 99 -23.55 0.89 4.51
N GLU A 100 -24.20 2.02 4.77
CA GLU A 100 -25.66 2.17 4.65
C GLU A 100 -26.14 1.92 3.22
N LYS A 101 -25.43 2.44 2.21
CA LYS A 101 -25.81 2.31 0.81
C LYS A 101 -25.56 0.93 0.23
N PHE A 102 -24.41 0.31 0.50
CA PHE A 102 -23.97 -0.92 -0.17
C PHE A 102 -23.91 -2.16 0.73
N GLY A 103 -23.92 -1.98 2.03
CA GLY A 103 -23.69 -3.03 3.02
C GLY A 103 -22.21 -3.41 3.19
N LEU A 104 -21.87 -3.85 4.40
CA LEU A 104 -20.49 -4.18 4.77
C LEU A 104 -19.87 -5.31 3.92
N VAL A 105 -20.68 -6.32 3.56
CA VAL A 105 -20.19 -7.47 2.79
C VAL A 105 -19.78 -7.05 1.38
N ALA A 106 -20.57 -6.21 0.72
CA ALA A 106 -20.24 -5.70 -0.62
C ALA A 106 -19.01 -4.79 -0.58
N LEU A 107 -18.91 -3.91 0.44
CA LEU A 107 -17.74 -3.06 0.60
C LEU A 107 -16.47 -3.87 0.86
N LYS A 108 -16.50 -4.86 1.76
CA LYS A 108 -15.34 -5.75 1.98
C LYS A 108 -14.91 -6.46 0.71
N ARG A 109 -15.86 -6.96 -0.09
CA ARG A 109 -15.56 -7.62 -1.36
C ARG A 109 -14.88 -6.68 -2.35
N ASN A 110 -15.31 -5.42 -2.41
CA ASN A 110 -14.84 -4.43 -3.38
C ASN A 110 -13.71 -3.54 -2.85
N GLY A 111 -13.27 -3.77 -1.61
CA GLY A 111 -12.13 -3.10 -1.00
C GLY A 111 -12.46 -1.94 -0.06
N LEU A 112 -11.56 -1.71 0.91
CA LEU A 112 -11.71 -0.77 2.01
C LEU A 112 -10.55 0.22 2.14
N LEU A 113 -9.62 0.24 1.20
CA LEU A 113 -8.34 0.95 1.31
C LEU A 113 -8.44 2.41 1.80
N PRO A 114 -9.32 3.30 1.30
CA PRO A 114 -9.35 4.69 1.76
C PRO A 114 -9.71 4.84 3.24
N TRP A 115 -10.59 3.98 3.70
CA TRP A 115 -11.04 4.01 5.10
C TRP A 115 -9.97 3.42 6.02
N ARG A 116 -9.27 2.35 5.57
CA ARG A 116 -8.13 1.78 6.29
C ARG A 116 -6.97 2.78 6.39
N ALA A 117 -6.65 3.48 5.31
CA ALA A 117 -5.65 4.55 5.33
C ALA A 117 -5.98 5.64 6.36
N ALA A 118 -7.27 6.03 6.47
CA ALA A 118 -7.74 6.99 7.47
C ALA A 118 -7.65 6.46 8.91
N GLU A 119 -7.97 5.20 9.13
CA GLU A 119 -7.85 4.55 10.44
C GLU A 119 -6.40 4.54 10.92
N GLU A 120 -5.47 4.11 10.06
CA GLU A 120 -4.05 4.03 10.40
C GLU A 120 -3.40 5.42 10.53
N PHE A 121 -3.84 6.39 9.76
CA PHE A 121 -3.46 7.79 9.96
C PHE A 121 -3.89 8.29 11.34
N GLY A 122 -5.10 7.94 11.78
CA GLY A 122 -5.60 8.23 13.12
C GLY A 122 -4.79 7.52 14.22
N ASN A 123 -4.36 6.28 13.98
CA ASN A 123 -3.50 5.53 14.89
C ASN A 123 -2.13 6.19 15.04
N LEU A 124 -1.49 6.58 13.92
CA LEU A 124 -0.22 7.29 13.94
C LEU A 124 -0.34 8.65 14.65
N ARG A 125 -1.40 9.43 14.38
CA ARG A 125 -1.65 10.70 15.08
C ARG A 125 -1.72 10.49 16.59
N ARG A 126 -2.48 9.49 17.06
CA ARG A 126 -2.56 9.14 18.49
C ARG A 126 -1.21 8.73 19.06
N ALA A 127 -0.42 7.95 18.31
CA ALA A 127 0.92 7.57 18.71
C ALA A 127 1.83 8.80 18.90
N PHE A 128 1.74 9.81 18.04
CA PHE A 128 2.43 11.08 18.24
C PHE A 128 1.93 11.86 19.46
N GLU A 129 0.63 11.89 19.73
CA GLU A 129 0.07 12.54 20.93
C GLU A 129 0.61 11.93 22.23
N GLU A 130 0.98 10.65 22.23
CA GLU A 130 1.55 9.98 23.40
C GLU A 130 2.89 10.57 23.83
N PHE A 131 3.69 11.15 22.95
CA PHE A 131 4.93 11.84 23.29
C PHE A 131 4.67 13.08 24.17
N ALA A 132 3.61 13.84 23.88
CA ALA A 132 3.22 14.99 24.68
C ALA A 132 2.79 14.60 26.10
N ARG A 133 2.24 13.39 26.24
CA ARG A 133 1.77 12.85 27.54
C ARG A 133 2.84 12.06 28.30
N THR A 134 4.05 11.94 27.76
CA THR A 134 5.13 11.10 28.33
C THR A 134 4.68 9.65 28.57
N THR A 135 3.82 9.13 27.70
CA THR A 135 3.28 7.78 27.82
C THR A 135 4.37 6.74 27.52
N PRO A 136 4.46 5.65 28.29
CA PRO A 136 5.27 4.48 27.89
C PRO A 136 4.82 3.97 26.53
N TYR A 137 5.78 3.42 25.74
CA TYR A 137 5.55 2.85 24.40
C TYR A 137 5.27 3.86 23.29
N ALA A 138 5.36 5.17 23.53
CA ALA A 138 5.14 6.19 22.50
C ALA A 138 6.08 5.98 21.31
N THR A 139 7.37 5.72 21.56
CA THR A 139 8.38 5.39 20.54
C THR A 139 7.99 4.15 19.76
N SER A 140 7.71 3.05 20.46
CA SER A 140 7.33 1.78 19.83
C SER A 140 6.06 1.90 18.98
N ASN A 141 5.08 2.71 19.43
CA ASN A 141 3.84 2.92 18.71
C ASN A 141 4.05 3.73 17.42
N VAL A 142 4.89 4.75 17.41
CA VAL A 142 5.22 5.46 16.16
C VAL A 142 5.98 4.54 15.20
N VAL A 143 6.95 3.75 15.69
CA VAL A 143 7.70 2.77 14.88
C VAL A 143 6.79 1.67 14.31
N LEU A 144 5.66 1.38 14.96
CA LEU A 144 4.64 0.45 14.46
C LEU A 144 3.69 1.10 13.46
N PHE A 145 3.05 2.22 13.85
CA PHE A 145 1.95 2.78 13.06
C PHE A 145 2.41 3.60 11.85
N ALA A 146 3.61 4.19 11.87
CA ALA A 146 4.10 4.93 10.73
C ALA A 146 4.28 4.06 9.47
N PRO A 147 4.94 2.89 9.50
CA PRO A 147 5.06 2.03 8.33
C PRO A 147 3.73 1.37 7.94
N VAL A 148 2.86 0.98 8.90
CA VAL A 148 1.55 0.38 8.60
C VAL A 148 0.65 1.39 7.88
N MET A 149 0.57 2.63 8.36
CA MET A 149 -0.15 3.71 7.68
C MET A 149 0.44 3.99 6.30
N ALA A 150 1.78 4.02 6.20
CA ALA A 150 2.50 4.27 4.95
C ALA A 150 2.15 3.21 3.88
N HIS A 151 2.06 1.93 4.25
CA HIS A 151 1.69 0.85 3.36
C HIS A 151 0.37 1.14 2.60
N TYR A 152 -0.71 1.39 3.33
CA TYR A 152 -2.02 1.65 2.71
C TYR A 152 -2.06 2.97 1.92
N ILE A 153 -1.30 3.99 2.33
CA ILE A 153 -1.15 5.20 1.51
C ILE A 153 -0.43 4.86 0.19
N GLN A 154 0.59 4.03 0.22
CA GLN A 154 1.36 3.62 -0.97
C GLN A 154 0.50 2.81 -1.93
N ASP A 155 -0.31 1.89 -1.42
CA ASP A 155 -1.24 1.07 -2.21
C ASP A 155 -2.21 1.90 -3.04
N ALA A 156 -2.67 3.04 -2.53
CA ALA A 156 -3.54 3.93 -3.28
C ALA A 156 -2.91 4.49 -4.57
N TYR A 157 -1.58 4.41 -4.69
CA TYR A 157 -0.83 4.85 -5.87
C TYR A 157 -0.53 3.73 -6.87
N GLN A 158 -0.90 2.49 -6.57
CA GLN A 158 -0.78 1.36 -7.48
C GLN A 158 -2.04 1.24 -8.36
N PRO A 159 -1.92 1.35 -9.70
CA PRO A 159 -3.09 1.37 -10.58
C PRO A 159 -4.01 0.16 -10.47
N PHE A 160 -3.47 -1.03 -10.30
CA PHE A 160 -4.28 -2.26 -10.20
C PHE A 160 -4.93 -2.47 -8.83
N HIS A 161 -4.66 -1.61 -7.84
CA HIS A 161 -5.43 -1.53 -6.59
C HIS A 161 -6.68 -0.65 -6.71
N ALA A 162 -6.92 -0.07 -7.88
CA ALA A 162 -8.02 0.85 -8.11
C ALA A 162 -9.08 0.31 -9.09
N THR A 163 -9.06 -0.98 -9.44
CA THR A 163 -9.91 -1.54 -10.49
C THR A 163 -10.34 -2.97 -10.20
N ASP A 164 -11.58 -3.29 -10.56
CA ASP A 164 -12.10 -4.66 -10.56
C ASP A 164 -11.42 -5.57 -11.61
N ASN A 165 -10.71 -5.00 -12.58
CA ASN A 165 -9.83 -5.72 -13.51
C ASN A 165 -8.38 -5.79 -12.96
N TYR A 166 -8.24 -6.04 -11.65
CA TYR A 166 -7.01 -5.91 -10.87
C TYR A 166 -5.83 -6.75 -11.40
N ASP A 167 -6.07 -7.88 -12.04
CA ASP A 167 -5.02 -8.74 -12.62
C ASP A 167 -5.12 -8.87 -14.15
N GLY A 168 -5.90 -7.99 -14.80
CA GLY A 168 -6.12 -8.03 -16.24
C GLY A 168 -7.00 -9.20 -16.70
N GLN A 169 -7.69 -9.87 -15.79
CA GLN A 169 -8.52 -11.05 -16.04
C GLN A 169 -9.70 -10.77 -16.97
N GLN A 170 -10.21 -9.54 -16.99
CA GLN A 170 -11.28 -9.12 -17.88
C GLN A 170 -10.80 -8.78 -19.30
N THR A 171 -9.49 -8.54 -19.48
CA THR A 171 -8.90 -8.05 -20.73
C THR A 171 -7.90 -9.00 -21.34
N GLY A 172 -7.65 -10.16 -20.73
CA GLY A 172 -6.69 -11.16 -21.21
C GLY A 172 -5.23 -10.77 -20.92
N ASN A 173 -4.99 -9.91 -19.92
CA ASN A 173 -3.68 -9.51 -19.45
C ASN A 173 -3.28 -10.22 -18.14
N THR A 174 -3.83 -11.39 -17.85
CA THR A 174 -3.67 -12.09 -16.57
C THR A 174 -2.23 -12.08 -16.06
N GLY A 175 -2.05 -11.78 -14.78
CA GLY A 175 -0.75 -11.62 -14.13
C GLY A 175 -0.12 -10.23 -14.29
N ILE A 176 -0.84 -9.26 -14.88
CA ILE A 176 -0.33 -7.90 -15.09
C ILE A 176 -0.03 -7.18 -13.77
N HIS A 177 -0.80 -7.46 -12.73
CA HIS A 177 -0.60 -6.90 -11.41
C HIS A 177 0.85 -7.10 -10.94
N ALA A 178 1.25 -8.36 -10.77
CA ALA A 178 2.60 -8.70 -10.33
C ALA A 178 3.68 -8.23 -11.32
N ARG A 179 3.42 -8.28 -12.64
CA ARG A 179 4.38 -7.79 -13.63
C ARG A 179 4.64 -6.31 -13.51
N PHE A 180 3.61 -5.49 -13.26
CA PHE A 180 3.75 -4.04 -13.15
C PHE A 180 4.42 -3.60 -11.84
N GLU A 181 3.95 -4.12 -10.71
CA GLU A 181 4.36 -3.64 -9.38
C GLU A 181 5.64 -4.26 -8.83
N ARG A 182 5.86 -5.55 -9.12
CA ARG A 182 7.01 -6.31 -8.61
C ARG A 182 8.06 -6.49 -9.69
N ASP A 183 7.70 -7.16 -10.80
CA ASP A 183 8.69 -7.63 -11.76
C ASP A 183 9.39 -6.46 -12.48
N LEU A 184 8.67 -5.37 -12.81
CA LEU A 184 9.30 -4.18 -13.40
C LEU A 184 10.18 -3.45 -12.39
N VAL A 185 9.73 -3.30 -11.15
CA VAL A 185 10.50 -2.61 -10.11
C VAL A 185 11.80 -3.37 -9.81
N GLU A 186 11.71 -4.68 -9.55
CA GLU A 186 12.88 -5.50 -9.24
C GLU A 186 13.88 -5.59 -10.39
N ARG A 187 13.40 -5.71 -11.63
CA ARG A 187 14.29 -5.80 -12.81
C ARG A 187 14.96 -4.49 -13.17
N PHE A 188 14.29 -3.36 -12.91
CA PHE A 188 14.72 -2.06 -13.41
C PHE A 188 14.95 -1.02 -12.30
N GLU A 189 15.06 -1.45 -11.03
CA GLU A 189 15.24 -0.56 -9.86
C GLU A 189 16.31 0.51 -10.11
N THR A 190 17.48 0.11 -10.63
CA THR A 190 18.61 1.02 -10.89
C THR A 190 18.38 1.98 -12.06
N LYS A 191 17.36 1.73 -12.89
CA LYS A 191 17.00 2.59 -14.03
C LYS A 191 15.84 3.53 -13.72
N LEU A 192 15.16 3.34 -12.56
CA LEU A 192 14.03 4.18 -12.15
C LEU A 192 14.51 5.54 -11.65
N THR A 193 13.82 6.58 -12.12
CA THR A 193 14.01 7.95 -11.64
C THR A 193 12.88 8.32 -10.70
N ILE A 194 13.16 8.30 -9.40
CA ILE A 194 12.19 8.70 -8.37
C ILE A 194 12.44 10.16 -8.02
N ALA A 195 11.54 11.04 -8.45
CA ALA A 195 11.64 12.49 -8.31
C ALA A 195 10.41 13.05 -7.54
N PRO A 196 10.33 12.83 -6.22
CA PRO A 196 9.19 13.28 -5.43
C PRO A 196 9.15 14.81 -5.33
N ALA A 197 7.94 15.37 -5.30
CA ALA A 197 7.74 16.78 -5.01
C ALA A 197 7.92 17.05 -3.49
N PRO A 198 8.15 18.31 -3.09
CA PRO A 198 8.12 18.69 -1.69
C PRO A 198 6.80 18.28 -1.03
N PRO A 199 6.82 17.51 0.08
CA PRO A 199 5.61 17.00 0.68
C PRO A 199 4.78 18.11 1.31
N LYS A 200 3.46 18.07 1.06
CA LYS A 200 2.48 18.88 1.78
C LYS A 200 1.81 18.02 2.84
N PRO A 201 1.56 18.54 4.05
CA PRO A 201 0.87 17.78 5.08
C PRO A 201 -0.51 17.30 4.60
N ILE A 202 -0.75 16.00 4.68
CA ILE A 202 -2.09 15.43 4.43
C ILE A 202 -2.92 15.61 5.71
N THR A 203 -4.06 16.26 5.57
CA THR A 203 -4.97 16.52 6.69
C THR A 203 -6.13 15.54 6.77
N ASN A 204 -6.48 14.94 5.64
CA ASN A 204 -7.53 13.91 5.52
C ASN A 204 -7.01 12.76 4.65
N ALA A 205 -6.55 11.69 5.32
CA ALA A 205 -5.95 10.54 4.63
C ALA A 205 -6.97 9.76 3.80
N ARG A 206 -8.25 9.70 4.21
CA ARG A 206 -9.32 9.07 3.43
C ARG A 206 -9.48 9.74 2.07
N ASP A 207 -9.67 11.04 2.08
CA ASP A 207 -9.92 11.79 0.83
C ASP A 207 -8.68 11.78 -0.07
N ALA A 208 -7.47 11.87 0.52
CA ALA A 208 -6.22 11.74 -0.22
C ALA A 208 -6.08 10.36 -0.89
N ALA A 209 -6.44 9.28 -0.19
CA ALA A 209 -6.42 7.93 -0.76
C ALA A 209 -7.48 7.75 -1.86
N PHE A 210 -8.70 8.28 -1.69
CA PHE A 210 -9.70 8.30 -2.77
C PHE A 210 -9.20 9.02 -4.02
N ASP A 211 -8.63 10.21 -3.87
CA ASP A 211 -8.11 10.98 -5.00
C ASP A 211 -6.94 10.27 -5.70
N ALA A 212 -6.06 9.63 -4.93
CA ALA A 212 -4.96 8.82 -5.45
C ALA A 212 -5.48 7.61 -6.24
N LEU A 213 -6.47 6.89 -5.71
CA LEU A 213 -7.10 5.74 -6.38
C LEU A 213 -7.84 6.15 -7.66
N LEU A 214 -8.57 7.27 -7.65
CA LEU A 214 -9.21 7.80 -8.86
C LEU A 214 -8.18 8.12 -9.96
N ALA A 215 -7.04 8.71 -9.58
CA ALA A 215 -5.95 8.96 -10.50
C ALA A 215 -5.27 7.66 -10.97
N SER A 216 -5.15 6.65 -10.08
CA SER A 216 -4.64 5.31 -10.40
C SER A 216 -5.52 4.60 -11.42
N TYR A 217 -6.84 4.64 -11.23
CA TYR A 217 -7.81 4.00 -12.15
C TYR A 217 -7.63 4.46 -13.60
N GLN A 218 -7.41 5.74 -13.82
CA GLN A 218 -7.23 6.28 -15.18
C GLN A 218 -5.96 5.77 -15.89
N LEU A 219 -5.03 5.16 -15.15
CA LEU A 219 -3.78 4.64 -15.68
C LEU A 219 -3.86 3.15 -16.03
N VAL A 220 -4.93 2.46 -15.64
CA VAL A 220 -5.10 1.02 -15.90
C VAL A 220 -5.11 0.70 -17.40
N ASP A 221 -5.98 1.34 -18.17
CA ASP A 221 -6.10 1.08 -19.61
C ASP A 221 -4.81 1.34 -20.39
N PRO A 222 -4.08 2.46 -20.18
CA PRO A 222 -2.77 2.67 -20.79
C PRO A 222 -1.76 1.55 -20.49
N ILE A 223 -1.74 1.03 -19.24
CA ILE A 223 -0.82 -0.05 -18.85
C ILE A 223 -1.23 -1.38 -19.51
N LEU A 224 -2.52 -1.73 -19.50
CA LEU A 224 -3.05 -2.92 -20.16
C LEU A 224 -2.75 -2.92 -21.67
N LYS A 225 -2.88 -1.76 -22.32
CA LYS A 225 -2.53 -1.59 -23.74
C LYS A 225 -1.04 -1.80 -23.96
N ALA A 226 -0.19 -1.22 -23.13
CA ALA A 226 1.27 -1.36 -23.22
C ALA A 226 1.71 -2.82 -23.04
N ASP A 227 1.10 -3.56 -22.12
CA ASP A 227 1.34 -4.99 -21.91
C ASP A 227 1.01 -5.81 -23.16
N LYS A 228 -0.16 -5.61 -23.77
CA LYS A 228 -0.57 -6.28 -25.01
C LYS A 228 0.41 -6.01 -26.17
N GLU A 229 0.83 -4.77 -26.30
CA GLU A 229 1.78 -4.38 -27.34
C GLU A 229 3.17 -5.00 -27.10
N ALA A 230 3.60 -5.11 -25.82
CA ALA A 230 4.89 -5.70 -25.47
C ALA A 230 4.93 -7.22 -25.68
N VAL A 231 3.80 -7.92 -25.45
CA VAL A 231 3.70 -9.38 -25.58
C VAL A 231 3.36 -9.82 -27.02
N ALA A 232 3.01 -8.89 -27.91
CA ALA A 232 2.56 -9.22 -29.26
C ALA A 232 3.60 -10.11 -30.01
N GLY A 233 3.12 -11.26 -30.53
CA GLY A 233 3.96 -12.24 -31.24
C GLY A 233 4.89 -13.09 -30.36
N LYS A 234 4.70 -13.08 -29.04
CA LYS A 234 5.48 -13.86 -28.08
C LYS A 234 4.66 -14.99 -27.45
N GLU A 235 5.32 -16.10 -27.14
CA GLU A 235 4.74 -17.24 -26.45
C GLU A 235 4.92 -17.15 -24.92
N ARG A 236 5.78 -16.25 -24.43
CA ARG A 236 6.11 -16.09 -23.02
C ARG A 236 6.58 -14.68 -22.68
N TYR A 237 6.54 -14.34 -21.38
CA TYR A 237 7.10 -13.11 -20.84
C TYR A 237 8.61 -13.26 -20.64
N ASP A 238 9.40 -12.99 -21.70
CA ASP A 238 10.86 -13.02 -21.71
C ASP A 238 11.47 -11.63 -21.39
N ASP A 239 12.80 -11.54 -21.38
CA ASP A 239 13.49 -10.29 -21.06
C ASP A 239 13.22 -9.19 -22.11
N ASP A 240 13.01 -9.54 -23.39
CA ASP A 240 12.61 -8.57 -24.41
C ASP A 240 11.20 -8.05 -24.20
N TYR A 241 10.26 -8.91 -23.72
CA TYR A 241 8.95 -8.45 -23.28
C TYR A 241 9.08 -7.44 -22.13
N PHE A 242 9.82 -7.77 -21.06
CA PHE A 242 9.96 -6.89 -19.91
C PHE A 242 10.63 -5.57 -20.27
N GLN A 243 11.64 -5.59 -21.15
CA GLN A 243 12.26 -4.33 -21.61
C GLN A 243 11.27 -3.48 -22.40
N LYS A 244 10.52 -4.06 -23.35
CA LYS A 244 9.50 -3.34 -24.13
C LYS A 244 8.36 -2.80 -23.26
N PHE A 245 7.91 -3.59 -22.31
CA PHE A 245 6.86 -3.18 -21.38
C PHE A 245 7.35 -2.03 -20.49
N PHE A 246 8.53 -2.16 -19.90
CA PHE A 246 9.16 -1.10 -19.11
C PHE A 246 9.29 0.20 -19.89
N ASP A 247 9.83 0.16 -21.12
CA ASP A 247 10.03 1.38 -21.94
C ASP A 247 8.71 2.14 -22.18
N LYS A 248 7.60 1.40 -22.31
CA LYS A 248 6.27 2.00 -22.52
C LYS A 248 5.66 2.56 -21.25
N VAL A 249 5.78 1.87 -20.11
CA VAL A 249 5.09 2.25 -18.86
C VAL A 249 5.97 2.97 -17.85
N ARG A 250 7.28 3.09 -18.11
CA ARG A 250 8.24 3.75 -17.23
C ARG A 250 7.78 5.14 -16.75
N PRO A 251 7.26 6.04 -17.61
CA PRO A 251 6.81 7.35 -17.14
C PRO A 251 5.64 7.25 -16.15
N ILE A 252 4.76 6.25 -16.32
CA ILE A 252 3.65 5.99 -15.38
C ILE A 252 4.21 5.46 -14.07
N LEU A 253 5.07 4.45 -14.12
CA LEU A 253 5.66 3.80 -12.95
C LEU A 253 6.45 4.80 -12.11
N GLU A 254 7.38 5.55 -12.72
CA GLU A 254 8.19 6.57 -12.05
C GLU A 254 7.34 7.66 -11.40
N ARG A 255 6.29 8.12 -12.10
CA ARG A 255 5.36 9.10 -11.57
C ARG A 255 4.62 8.57 -10.35
N ARG A 256 4.03 7.37 -10.42
CA ARG A 256 3.26 6.80 -9.30
C ARG A 256 4.14 6.52 -8.09
N LEU A 257 5.35 6.00 -8.28
CA LEU A 257 6.32 5.83 -7.20
C LEU A 257 6.71 7.17 -6.56
N SER A 258 6.97 8.20 -7.37
CA SER A 258 7.32 9.53 -6.87
C SER A 258 6.18 10.20 -6.09
N GLU A 259 4.95 10.08 -6.59
CA GLU A 259 3.75 10.57 -5.91
C GLU A 259 3.50 9.82 -4.59
N ALA A 260 3.70 8.49 -4.55
CA ALA A 260 3.60 7.67 -3.34
C ALA A 260 4.63 8.08 -2.28
N VAL A 261 5.87 8.39 -2.68
CA VAL A 261 6.91 8.93 -1.79
C VAL A 261 6.45 10.26 -1.16
N THR A 262 5.97 11.17 -2.00
CA THR A 262 5.48 12.49 -1.56
C THR A 262 4.32 12.36 -0.58
N ALA A 263 3.34 11.50 -0.89
CA ALA A 263 2.16 11.29 -0.07
C ALA A 263 2.48 10.60 1.26
N THR A 264 3.38 9.62 1.25
CA THR A 264 3.84 8.94 2.48
C THR A 264 4.46 9.94 3.44
N ALA A 265 5.39 10.78 2.96
CA ALA A 265 5.97 11.86 3.77
C ALA A 265 4.89 12.86 4.24
N GLY A 266 3.99 13.26 3.32
CA GLY A 266 2.88 14.16 3.63
C GLY A 266 1.93 13.64 4.71
N ALA A 267 1.65 12.33 4.72
CA ALA A 267 0.81 11.69 5.73
C ALA A 267 1.50 11.66 7.11
N ILE A 268 2.78 11.32 7.17
CA ILE A 268 3.55 11.36 8.43
C ILE A 268 3.57 12.78 8.99
N ILE A 269 3.89 13.78 8.16
CA ILE A 269 3.93 15.19 8.56
C ILE A 269 2.54 15.66 9.03
N GLY A 270 1.47 15.29 8.31
CA GLY A 270 0.10 15.64 8.65
C GLY A 270 -0.33 15.08 10.01
N ALA A 271 -0.06 13.80 10.26
CA ALA A 271 -0.36 13.15 11.53
C ALA A 271 0.41 13.81 12.69
N TRP A 272 1.70 14.09 12.51
CA TRP A 272 2.52 14.77 13.50
C TRP A 272 2.04 16.20 13.80
N GLN A 273 1.67 16.96 12.77
CA GLN A 273 1.13 18.32 12.94
C GLN A 273 -0.20 18.31 13.68
N GLN A 274 -1.11 17.39 13.35
CA GLN A 274 -2.40 17.26 14.02
C GLN A 274 -2.25 16.79 15.48
N ALA A 275 -1.17 16.08 15.80
CA ALA A 275 -0.82 15.71 17.17
C ALA A 275 -0.21 16.87 17.99
N GLY A 276 -0.12 18.09 17.44
CA GLY A 276 0.44 19.26 18.12
C GLY A 276 1.97 19.37 18.00
N ARG A 277 2.59 18.70 17.03
CA ARG A 277 4.04 18.74 16.74
C ARG A 277 4.91 18.36 17.96
N PRO A 278 4.66 17.24 18.63
CA PRO A 278 5.46 16.85 19.78
C PRO A 278 6.94 16.65 19.40
N ALA A 279 7.85 16.98 20.33
CA ALA A 279 9.24 16.59 20.21
C ALA A 279 9.37 15.07 20.37
N LEU A 280 10.01 14.40 19.41
CA LEU A 280 10.17 12.95 19.41
C LEU A 280 11.50 12.57 20.09
N ARG A 281 11.45 11.53 20.92
CA ARG A 281 12.63 10.92 21.55
C ARG A 281 12.77 9.48 21.07
N THR A 282 14.00 9.00 21.06
CA THR A 282 14.33 7.65 20.58
C THR A 282 14.20 6.58 21.67
N GLU A 283 13.95 6.97 22.91
CA GLU A 283 13.73 6.06 24.04
C GLU A 283 12.35 6.26 24.63
N ASP A 284 11.67 5.16 24.94
CA ASP A 284 10.40 5.21 25.65
C ASP A 284 10.62 5.67 27.10
N ALA A 285 9.63 6.39 27.62
CA ALA A 285 9.62 6.73 29.03
C ALA A 285 9.56 5.44 29.87
N ARG A 286 10.44 5.34 30.87
CA ARG A 286 10.40 4.19 31.77
C ARG A 286 9.07 4.20 32.53
N PRO A 287 8.31 3.09 32.53
CA PRO A 287 7.09 3.02 33.31
C PRO A 287 7.41 3.19 34.81
N VAL A 288 6.67 4.06 35.47
CA VAL A 288 6.75 4.17 36.93
C VAL A 288 6.23 2.87 37.53
N GLN A 289 7.09 2.11 38.20
CA GLN A 289 6.66 0.93 38.95
C GLN A 289 5.74 1.38 40.10
N ARG A 290 4.47 1.02 40.01
CA ARG A 290 3.55 1.18 41.16
C ARG A 290 3.84 0.05 42.13
N VAL A 291 4.39 0.41 43.29
CA VAL A 291 4.47 -0.51 44.42
C VAL A 291 3.02 -0.78 44.87
N ARG A 292 2.54 -2.00 44.70
CA ARG A 292 1.22 -2.39 45.26
C ARG A 292 1.34 -2.32 46.81
N PRO A 293 0.42 -1.65 47.48
CA PRO A 293 0.32 -1.77 48.95
C PRO A 293 0.21 -3.24 49.34
N ALA A 294 0.93 -3.67 50.35
CA ALA A 294 0.77 -5.01 50.89
C ALA A 294 -0.74 -5.21 51.23
N ARG A 295 -1.31 -6.31 50.79
CA ARG A 295 -2.67 -6.69 51.24
C ARG A 295 -2.59 -6.92 52.75
N GLN A 296 -3.34 -6.11 53.50
CA GLN A 296 -3.58 -6.36 54.90
C GLN A 296 -4.45 -7.56 55.08
#